data_2f70d07bd301ba5d6b8145f4dd3aff5d
#
_entry.id   2f70d07bd301ba5d6b8145f4dd3aff5d
#
_cell.length_a   1.000
_cell.length_b   1.000
_cell.length_c   1.000
_cell.angle_alpha   90.00
_cell.angle_beta   90.00
_cell.angle_gamma   90.00
#
_symmetry.space_group_name_H-M   'P 1'
#
loop_
_entity.id
_entity.type
_entity.pdbx_description
1 polymer ?
#
loop_
_entity_poly.entity_id
_entity_poly.type
_entity_poly.pdbx_seq_one_letter_code
_entity_poly.pdbx_strand_id
1 'polypeptide(L)'
;MDAAQMIIEARSQAGISRRQLARLAGTSPSTLSAYEEGRSIPSVVTLQRILAAAGFRVDASLVAVDEAEHRRRGEALASLLDLADAYPRPARQELAFPLVASMVVQ
;
A
#
# COMPACT_ATOMS: atom_id res chain seq x y z
N MET A 1 -6.20 -4.32 -1.43
CA MET A 1 -4.86 -4.65 -1.96
C MET A 1 -4.24 -5.69 -1.06
N ASP A 2 -3.77 -6.76 -1.65
CA ASP A 2 -3.20 -7.87 -0.91
C ASP A 2 -1.71 -7.98 -1.27
N ALA A 3 -0.86 -7.52 -0.37
CA ALA A 3 0.57 -7.48 -0.63
C ALA A 3 1.15 -8.89 -0.82
N ALA A 4 0.69 -9.84 -0.02
CA ALA A 4 1.18 -11.21 -0.15
C ALA A 4 0.90 -11.77 -1.52
N GLN A 5 -0.32 -11.60 -1.99
CA GLN A 5 -0.72 -12.11 -3.29
C GLN A 5 0.02 -11.40 -4.42
N MET A 6 0.21 -10.10 -4.28
CA MET A 6 0.94 -9.35 -5.30
C MET A 6 2.37 -9.83 -5.44
N ILE A 7 3.02 -10.10 -4.30
CA ILE A 7 4.40 -10.57 -4.33
C ILE A 7 4.48 -11.96 -4.95
N ILE A 8 3.56 -12.84 -4.56
CA ILE A 8 3.54 -14.20 -5.10
C ILE A 8 3.32 -14.17 -6.60
N GLU A 9 2.38 -13.35 -7.03
CA GLU A 9 2.05 -13.27 -8.45
C GLU A 9 3.21 -12.71 -9.25
N ALA A 10 3.84 -11.64 -8.76
CA ALA A 10 4.97 -11.05 -9.46
C ALA A 10 6.13 -12.02 -9.56
N ARG A 11 6.41 -12.72 -8.46
CA ARG A 11 7.50 -13.68 -8.45
C ARG A 11 7.21 -14.84 -9.40
N SER A 12 5.99 -15.31 -9.40
CA SER A 12 5.60 -16.42 -10.26
C SER A 12 5.72 -16.04 -11.73
N GLN A 13 5.26 -14.85 -12.09
CA GLN A 13 5.36 -14.39 -13.46
C GLN A 13 6.79 -14.16 -13.89
N ALA A 14 7.62 -13.71 -12.96
CA ALA A 14 9.04 -13.50 -13.26
C ALA A 14 9.82 -14.81 -13.32
N GLY A 15 9.23 -15.88 -12.80
CA GLY A 15 9.89 -17.19 -12.85
C GLY A 15 11.10 -17.30 -11.97
N ILE A 16 11.12 -16.60 -10.83
CA ILE A 16 12.26 -16.62 -9.93
C ILE A 16 11.84 -17.18 -8.57
N SER A 17 12.84 -17.65 -7.82
CA SER A 17 12.60 -18.21 -6.50
C SER A 17 12.50 -17.11 -5.46
N ARG A 18 12.01 -17.47 -4.28
CA ARG A 18 11.98 -16.51 -3.17
C ARG A 18 13.37 -15.99 -2.85
N ARG A 19 14.35 -16.91 -2.87
CA ARG A 19 15.72 -16.51 -2.57
C ARG A 19 16.24 -15.51 -3.59
N GLN A 20 15.96 -15.74 -4.85
CA GLN A 20 16.40 -14.82 -5.89
C GLN A 20 15.73 -13.47 -5.74
N LEU A 21 14.44 -13.46 -5.50
CA LEU A 21 13.72 -12.21 -5.33
C LEU A 21 14.21 -11.46 -4.10
N ALA A 22 14.42 -12.18 -3.01
CA ALA A 22 14.92 -11.54 -1.79
C ALA A 22 16.26 -10.88 -2.03
N ARG A 23 17.15 -11.56 -2.76
CA ARG A 23 18.44 -10.98 -3.06
C ARG A 23 18.32 -9.74 -3.93
N LEU A 24 17.49 -9.80 -4.95
CA LEU A 24 17.29 -8.67 -5.84
C LEU A 24 16.66 -7.49 -5.13
N ALA A 25 15.78 -7.76 -4.20
CA ALA A 25 15.07 -6.71 -3.48
C ALA A 25 15.84 -6.19 -2.26
N GLY A 26 16.96 -6.80 -1.93
CA GLY A 26 17.75 -6.37 -0.79
C GLY A 26 17.15 -6.75 0.53
N THR A 27 16.48 -7.90 0.61
CA THR A 27 15.90 -8.38 1.85
C THR A 27 16.26 -9.84 2.04
N SER A 28 15.89 -10.42 3.17
CA SER A 28 16.20 -11.81 3.45
C SER A 28 15.09 -12.72 2.94
N PRO A 29 15.43 -13.98 2.61
CA PRO A 29 14.39 -14.92 2.21
C PRO A 29 13.34 -15.16 3.29
N SER A 30 13.74 -15.12 4.55
CA SER A 30 12.77 -15.33 5.63
C SER A 30 11.81 -14.15 5.74
N THR A 31 12.28 -12.93 5.51
CA THR A 31 11.40 -11.77 5.50
C THR A 31 10.42 -11.87 4.35
N LEU A 32 10.91 -12.24 3.18
CA LEU A 32 10.04 -12.38 2.03
C LEU A 32 9.00 -13.48 2.23
N SER A 33 9.41 -14.59 2.84
CA SER A 33 8.49 -15.65 3.18
C SER A 33 7.39 -15.17 4.12
N ALA A 34 7.77 -14.36 5.11
CA ALA A 34 6.78 -13.81 6.04
C ALA A 34 5.75 -12.96 5.30
N TYR A 35 6.20 -12.18 4.34
CA TYR A 35 5.28 -11.37 3.54
C TYR A 35 4.35 -12.25 2.70
N GLU A 36 4.90 -13.26 2.03
CA GLU A 36 4.10 -14.11 1.16
C GLU A 36 3.11 -14.97 1.95
N GLU A 37 3.46 -15.29 3.18
CA GLU A 37 2.58 -16.10 4.03
C GLU A 37 1.61 -15.26 4.85
N GLY A 38 1.70 -13.96 4.75
CA GLY A 38 0.80 -13.08 5.47
C GLY A 38 1.13 -12.90 6.93
N ARG A 39 2.30 -13.38 7.39
CA ARG A 39 2.70 -13.21 8.77
C ARG A 39 3.20 -11.81 9.05
N SER A 40 3.58 -11.11 8.02
CA SER A 40 4.06 -9.74 8.13
C SER A 40 3.57 -8.97 6.91
N ILE A 41 3.35 -7.68 7.08
CA ILE A 41 2.83 -6.84 6.01
C ILE A 41 3.88 -5.79 5.67
N PRO A 42 4.36 -5.74 4.42
CA PRO A 42 5.34 -4.73 4.06
C PRO A 42 4.70 -3.34 3.96
N SER A 43 5.51 -2.33 4.19
CA SER A 43 5.07 -0.97 3.90
C SER A 43 4.91 -0.82 2.39
N VAL A 44 4.23 0.26 1.99
CA VAL A 44 4.04 0.51 0.56
C VAL A 44 5.39 0.66 -0.13
N VAL A 45 6.33 1.36 0.50
CA VAL A 45 7.65 1.56 -0.10
C VAL A 45 8.37 0.22 -0.25
N THR A 46 8.31 -0.61 0.78
CA THR A 46 8.96 -1.93 0.71
C THR A 46 8.31 -2.80 -0.35
N LEU A 47 6.98 -2.78 -0.41
CA LEU A 47 6.26 -3.55 -1.41
C LEU A 47 6.66 -3.10 -2.82
N GLN A 48 6.72 -1.81 -3.06
CA GLN A 48 7.12 -1.29 -4.35
C GLN A 48 8.54 -1.74 -4.72
N ARG A 49 9.44 -1.75 -3.74
CA ARG A 49 10.80 -2.18 -3.99
C ARG A 49 10.86 -3.66 -4.36
N ILE A 50 10.09 -4.48 -3.66
CA ILE A 50 10.07 -5.91 -3.95
C ILE A 50 9.49 -6.17 -5.34
N LEU A 51 8.38 -5.51 -5.67
CA LEU A 51 7.77 -5.72 -6.97
C LEU A 51 8.66 -5.21 -8.09
N ALA A 52 9.36 -4.10 -7.85
CA ALA A 52 10.30 -3.59 -8.84
C ALA A 52 11.43 -4.59 -9.09
N ALA A 53 11.89 -5.26 -8.05
CA ALA A 53 12.92 -6.28 -8.20
C ALA A 53 12.46 -7.43 -9.07
N ALA A 54 11.16 -7.71 -9.09
CA ALA A 54 10.59 -8.75 -9.94
C ALA A 54 10.24 -8.22 -11.33
N GLY A 55 10.47 -6.94 -11.59
CA GLY A 55 10.19 -6.35 -12.88
C GLY A 55 8.83 -5.72 -13.02
N PHE A 56 8.17 -5.39 -11.92
CA PHE A 56 6.84 -4.83 -11.94
C PHE A 56 6.78 -3.49 -11.26
N ARG A 57 5.88 -2.65 -11.71
CA ARG A 57 5.63 -1.36 -11.10
C ARG A 57 4.19 -1.34 -10.62
N VAL A 58 3.99 -0.83 -9.40
CA VAL A 58 2.64 -0.68 -8.89
C VAL A 58 2.04 0.57 -9.51
N ASP A 59 0.87 0.40 -10.13
CA ASP A 59 0.15 1.50 -10.73
C ASP A 59 -1.17 1.59 -9.99
N ALA A 60 -1.24 2.49 -9.02
CA ALA A 60 -2.37 2.60 -8.13
C ALA A 60 -3.03 3.95 -8.27
N SER A 61 -4.34 3.98 -8.11
CA SER A 61 -5.08 5.22 -8.12
C SER A 61 -6.11 5.17 -7.00
N LEU A 62 -6.51 6.34 -6.57
CA LEU A 62 -7.54 6.46 -5.55
C LEU A 62 -8.89 6.57 -6.23
N VAL A 63 -9.83 5.78 -5.74
CA VAL A 63 -11.18 5.81 -6.24
C VAL A 63 -12.09 6.20 -5.09
N ALA A 64 -12.91 7.22 -5.32
CA ALA A 64 -13.83 7.66 -4.28
C ALA A 64 -14.88 6.58 -4.06
N VAL A 65 -15.13 6.27 -2.78
CA VAL A 65 -16.19 5.32 -2.45
C VAL A 65 -17.54 6.02 -2.60
N ASP A 66 -18.60 5.23 -2.77
CA ASP A 66 -19.92 5.84 -2.87
C ASP A 66 -20.30 6.45 -1.54
N GLU A 67 -21.34 7.29 -1.58
CA GLU A 67 -21.70 8.07 -0.42
C GLU A 67 -22.11 7.21 0.77
N ALA A 68 -22.84 6.15 0.51
CA ALA A 68 -23.27 5.27 1.60
C ALA A 68 -22.10 4.57 2.24
N GLU A 69 -21.19 4.09 1.46
CA GLU A 69 -20.00 3.43 1.98
C GLU A 69 -19.13 4.40 2.74
N HIS A 70 -18.97 5.60 2.20
CA HIS A 70 -18.19 6.64 2.85
C HIS A 70 -18.78 6.99 4.22
N ARG A 71 -20.08 7.09 4.28
CA ARG A 71 -20.75 7.41 5.54
C ARG A 71 -20.55 6.32 6.57
N ARG A 72 -20.68 5.07 6.15
CA ARG A 72 -20.48 3.95 7.07
C ARG A 72 -19.07 3.93 7.63
N ARG A 73 -18.10 4.19 6.81
CA ARG A 73 -16.71 4.24 7.26
C ARG A 73 -16.46 5.40 8.19
N GLY A 74 -17.07 6.55 7.89
CA GLY A 74 -16.93 7.71 8.74
C GLY A 74 -17.49 7.46 10.12
N GLU A 75 -18.64 6.82 10.19
CA GLU A 75 -19.24 6.50 11.47
C GLU A 75 -18.39 5.51 12.26
N ALA A 76 -17.86 4.50 11.59
CA ALA A 76 -17.01 3.53 12.24
C ALA A 76 -15.75 4.17 12.78
N LEU A 77 -15.15 5.04 12.00
CA LEU A 77 -13.94 5.72 12.43
C LEU A 77 -14.21 6.70 13.56
N ALA A 78 -15.32 7.39 13.51
CA ALA A 78 -15.68 8.32 14.57
C ALA A 78 -15.85 7.58 15.88
N SER A 79 -16.43 6.41 15.83
CA SER A 79 -16.62 5.59 17.01
C SER A 79 -15.30 5.13 17.60
N LEU A 80 -14.38 4.71 16.75
CA LEU A 80 -13.07 4.30 17.17
C LEU A 80 -12.25 5.46 17.68
N LEU A 81 -12.39 6.58 17.02
CA LEU A 81 -11.51 7.71 17.19
C LEU A 81 -12.24 8.92 17.66
N ASP A 82 -12.93 8.78 18.74
CA ASP A 82 -13.27 9.96 19.47
C ASP A 82 -12.04 10.78 19.69
N LEU A 83 -10.93 10.12 19.66
CA LEU A 83 -9.63 10.75 19.75
C LEU A 83 -9.22 11.38 18.45
N ALA A 84 -10.01 11.26 17.42
CA ALA A 84 -9.67 11.84 16.14
C ALA A 84 -9.46 13.33 16.24
N ASP A 85 -10.09 13.96 17.18
CA ASP A 85 -9.90 15.38 17.39
C ASP A 85 -8.50 15.72 17.79
N ALA A 86 -7.76 14.73 18.27
CA ALA A 86 -6.38 14.94 18.64
C ALA A 86 -5.48 15.02 17.43
N TYR A 87 -5.96 14.62 16.27
CA TYR A 87 -5.13 14.63 15.09
C TYR A 87 -5.29 15.94 14.36
N PRO A 88 -4.18 16.61 14.09
CA PRO A 88 -4.27 17.76 13.22
C PRO A 88 -4.75 17.29 11.86
N ARG A 89 -5.76 17.90 11.38
CA ARG A 89 -6.24 17.56 10.07
C ARG A 89 -5.28 18.03 9.06
N PRO A 90 -4.90 17.21 8.14
CA PRO A 90 -4.16 17.73 7.00
C PRO A 90 -5.05 18.75 6.38
N ALA A 91 -4.45 19.86 6.17
CA ALA A 91 -5.20 20.88 5.48
C ALA A 91 -5.72 20.27 4.23
N ARG A 92 -6.69 20.40 4.01
CA ARG A 92 -7.20 19.74 2.95
C ARG A 92 -6.97 20.36 1.75
N GLN A 93 -6.16 20.44 2.32
CA GLN A 93 -6.00 20.68 1.62
C GLN A 93 -5.42 20.72 1.10
N GLU A 94 -4.99 20.82 1.10
CA GLU A 94 -4.64 20.70 0.43
C GLU A 94 -4.14 20.08 0.00
N LEU A 95 -3.88 19.80 0.00
CA LEU A 95 -3.71 19.09 -0.72
C LEU A 95 -3.70 18.90 -1.52
N ALA A 96 -3.71 19.25 -1.46
CA ALA A 96 -4.10 18.99 -2.34
C ALA A 96 -3.98 18.90 -3.05
N PHE A 97 -3.63 19.06 -3.08
CA PHE A 97 -3.86 18.96 -3.93
C PHE A 97 -3.71 19.26 -4.40
N PRO A 98 -3.67 19.41 -4.42
CA PRO A 98 -3.80 19.57 -5.08
C PRO A 98 -3.48 19.65 -5.39
N LEU A 99 -3.04 19.76 -5.14
CA LEU A 99 -3.11 19.66 -5.72
C LEU A 99 -2.90 19.33 -6.00
N VAL A 100 -2.52 19.24 -5.81
CA VAL A 100 -2.81 18.96 -6.42
C VAL A 100 -2.70 18.96 -6.74
N ALA A 101 -2.48 18.93 -6.41
CA ALA A 101 -2.87 18.88 -7.03
C ALA A 101 -2.41 18.88 -7.32
N SER A 102 -2.05 19.09 -7.13
CA SER A 102 -2.05 19.01 -7.71
C SER A 102 -1.42 18.59 -7.70
N MET A 103 -1.14 18.19 -7.48
CA MET A 103 -1.06 17.75 -7.69
C MET A 103 -0.88 17.17 -7.78
N VAL A 104 -0.64 17.04 -7.61
CA VAL A 104 -1.02 16.56 -7.99
C VAL A 104 -0.79 16.28 -8.27
N VAL A 105 -0.60 16.17 -8.14
CA VAL A 105 -0.97 16.01 -8.72
C VAL A 105 -0.71 15.88 -9.08
N GLN A 106 -0.42 15.74 -9.05
CA GLN A 106 -0.81 15.87 -9.67
C GLN A 106 -0.56 15.67 -9.99
#